data_f4726ea07a41a38ace4ab5bf3aff6cb5
#
_entry.id   f4726ea07a41a38ace4ab5bf3aff6cb5
#
_cell.length_a   1.000
_cell.length_b   1.000
_cell.length_c   1.000
_cell.angle_alpha   90.00
_cell.angle_beta   90.00
_cell.angle_gamma   90.00
#
_symmetry.space_group_name_H-M   'P 1'
#
loop_
_entity.id
_entity.type
_entity.pdbx_description
1 polymer ?
#
loop_
_entity_poly.entity_id
_entity_poly.type
_entity_poly.pdbx_seq_one_letter_code
_entity_poly.pdbx_strand_id
1 'polypeptide(L)'
;MTSSTDFHKLSEDCVRRFLHSVVAVDDNMSFGAGSDTFPTDEDINALVDPDDDPTPIITASASPRIESTKSKAKVKNHPFDYQALAEAFAKDGIACCGLLAKSFNVEERDIITASSHKADITILDWDMQSDSGQFAIEIIKSIIVSDINSGGRLRLLSIYTGEHVTAVITKLNNELKKTYRSVIKNDDSIFIEDNYALEQWCIVVISKDVYEKDLPNVLIKKFTNLTAGLLSNAALSCISEIREKTHGILTKYNNKLDTAYVSHILNLIKSKESRAYAYENAHDYAVDLISEEIRSILQISENLKKSLSKNSLSHWPIFHYAENGCKNFLLTGKKQKDLSVEHLRNILSADSLEEIQHAIEHASLGKKEYLSQDGEEDKKLMQLCSLE
;
A
#
# COMPACT_ATOMS: atom_id res chain seq x y z
N MET A 1 -16.63 22.81 2.08
CA MET A 1 -15.72 21.94 2.85
C MET A 1 -16.07 20.44 2.76
N THR A 2 -17.31 20.04 2.50
CA THR A 2 -17.76 18.63 2.42
C THR A 2 -17.17 17.82 1.25
N SER A 3 -16.91 18.43 0.11
CA SER A 3 -16.53 17.68 -1.12
C SER A 3 -15.06 17.22 -1.20
N SER A 4 -14.11 17.88 -0.53
CA SER A 4 -12.73 17.42 -0.43
C SER A 4 -12.65 16.17 0.45
N THR A 5 -13.45 16.16 1.53
CA THR A 5 -13.58 15.02 2.44
C THR A 5 -14.15 13.78 1.75
N ASP A 6 -15.10 13.97 0.80
CA ASP A 6 -15.74 12.86 0.10
C ASP A 6 -14.79 12.17 -0.88
N PHE A 7 -13.95 12.92 -1.62
CA PHE A 7 -12.93 12.33 -2.50
C PHE A 7 -11.86 11.59 -1.69
N HIS A 8 -11.39 12.19 -0.59
CA HIS A 8 -10.40 11.55 0.27
C HIS A 8 -10.93 10.23 0.87
N LYS A 9 -12.21 10.20 1.30
CA LYS A 9 -12.85 8.98 1.81
C LYS A 9 -12.94 7.89 0.73
N LEU A 10 -13.25 8.27 -0.50
CA LEU A 10 -13.25 7.32 -1.61
C LEU A 10 -11.84 6.77 -1.90
N SER A 11 -10.81 7.61 -1.80
CA SER A 11 -9.41 7.17 -1.91
C SER A 11 -9.03 6.23 -0.78
N GLU A 12 -9.48 6.50 0.46
CA GLU A 12 -9.26 5.61 1.61
C GLU A 12 -9.95 4.24 1.40
N ASP A 13 -11.15 4.21 0.83
CA ASP A 13 -11.83 2.95 0.48
C ASP A 13 -11.06 2.13 -0.58
N CYS A 14 -10.41 2.79 -1.55
CA CYS A 14 -9.55 2.12 -2.53
C CYS A 14 -8.28 1.55 -1.87
N VAL A 15 -7.66 2.31 -0.96
CA VAL A 15 -6.48 1.88 -0.21
C VAL A 15 -6.80 0.70 0.70
N ARG A 16 -7.90 0.73 1.46
CA ARG A 16 -8.31 -0.39 2.33
C ARG A 16 -8.48 -1.70 1.57
N ARG A 17 -9.01 -1.66 0.35
CA ARG A 17 -9.12 -2.85 -0.51
C ARG A 17 -7.80 -3.28 -1.12
N PHE A 18 -6.92 -2.33 -1.41
CA PHE A 18 -5.61 -2.62 -1.99
C PHE A 18 -4.66 -3.28 -0.99
N LEU A 19 -4.67 -2.85 0.27
CA LEU A 19 -3.76 -3.35 1.30
C LEU A 19 -4.14 -4.77 1.70
N HIS A 20 -3.23 -5.72 1.50
CA HIS A 20 -3.41 -7.13 1.84
C HIS A 20 -2.45 -7.61 2.91
N SER A 21 -1.27 -6.98 3.03
CA SER A 21 -0.22 -7.50 3.88
C SER A 21 0.66 -6.42 4.49
N VAL A 22 1.02 -6.64 5.75
CA VAL A 22 1.92 -5.79 6.53
C VAL A 22 2.99 -6.67 7.18
N VAL A 23 4.23 -6.19 7.18
CA VAL A 23 5.33 -6.78 7.96
C VAL A 23 5.70 -5.81 9.07
N ALA A 24 5.72 -6.30 10.30
CA ALA A 24 6.19 -5.57 11.48
C ALA A 24 7.48 -6.22 12.01
N VAL A 25 8.49 -5.41 12.27
CA VAL A 25 9.82 -5.84 12.75
C VAL A 25 10.15 -5.11 14.03
N ASP A 26 10.43 -5.86 15.08
CA ASP A 26 10.80 -5.33 16.40
C ASP A 26 11.66 -6.37 17.11
N ASP A 27 12.54 -5.98 18.02
CA ASP A 27 13.40 -6.90 18.80
C ASP A 27 12.75 -7.36 20.11
N ASN A 28 11.60 -6.79 20.45
CA ASN A 28 10.90 -7.07 21.70
C ASN A 28 9.37 -7.16 21.49
N MET A 29 8.94 -8.12 20.66
CA MET A 29 7.52 -8.39 20.42
C MET A 29 6.89 -9.19 21.53
N SER A 30 5.70 -8.78 22.00
CA SER A 30 4.85 -9.58 22.86
C SER A 30 3.65 -10.15 22.09
N PHE A 31 3.27 -11.38 22.43
CA PHE A 31 2.12 -12.09 21.84
C PHE A 31 0.91 -12.11 22.78
N GLY A 32 0.68 -11.03 23.53
CA GLY A 32 -0.42 -10.87 24.49
C GLY A 32 -0.02 -11.17 25.92
N ALA A 33 -0.73 -10.58 26.86
CA ALA A 33 -0.54 -10.84 28.30
C ALA A 33 -1.08 -12.24 28.63
N GLY A 34 -0.21 -13.24 28.65
CA GLY A 34 -0.59 -14.57 29.11
C GLY A 34 0.18 -15.75 28.54
N SER A 35 1.16 -15.55 27.66
CA SER A 35 1.90 -16.69 27.07
C SER A 35 3.34 -16.89 27.58
N ASP A 36 3.72 -16.26 28.69
CA ASP A 36 5.08 -16.45 29.25
C ASP A 36 5.25 -17.76 30.00
N THR A 37 4.24 -18.63 29.98
CA THR A 37 4.38 -20.00 30.49
C THR A 37 3.97 -20.99 29.40
N PHE A 38 4.87 -21.29 28.45
CA PHE A 38 4.87 -22.65 27.95
C PHE A 38 5.10 -23.54 29.20
N PRO A 39 4.23 -24.54 29.47
CA PRO A 39 4.48 -25.44 30.55
C PRO A 39 5.88 -26.03 30.35
N THR A 40 6.73 -25.86 31.34
CA THR A 40 8.04 -26.49 31.35
C THR A 40 7.83 -28.02 31.40
N ASP A 41 8.81 -28.80 30.96
CA ASP A 41 8.71 -30.27 31.05
C ASP A 41 8.39 -30.73 32.48
N GLU A 42 8.64 -29.91 33.50
CA GLU A 42 8.24 -30.12 34.91
C GLU A 42 6.73 -29.93 35.11
N ASP A 43 6.08 -28.99 34.44
CA ASP A 43 4.63 -28.77 34.52
C ASP A 43 3.84 -29.89 33.80
N ILE A 44 4.42 -30.47 32.74
CA ILE A 44 3.81 -31.58 32.03
C ILE A 44 3.86 -32.87 32.88
N ASN A 45 4.93 -33.06 33.64
CA ASN A 45 5.05 -34.22 34.54
C ASN A 45 4.19 -34.11 35.81
N ALA A 46 3.77 -32.91 36.20
CA ALA A 46 2.86 -32.70 37.32
C ALA A 46 1.39 -33.01 36.97
N LEU A 47 1.04 -33.19 35.69
CA LEU A 47 -0.30 -33.49 35.23
C LEU A 47 -0.59 -35.01 35.09
N VAL A 48 0.36 -35.87 35.48
CA VAL A 48 0.21 -37.31 35.35
C VAL A 48 0.38 -37.97 36.74
N ASP A 49 -0.56 -37.69 37.65
CA ASP A 49 -0.71 -38.52 38.85
C ASP A 49 -2.21 -38.88 38.99
N PRO A 50 -2.59 -40.15 38.80
CA PRO A 50 -4.00 -40.56 38.71
C PRO A 50 -4.70 -40.83 40.03
N ASP A 51 -4.08 -40.50 41.20
CA ASP A 51 -4.56 -40.97 42.50
C ASP A 51 -4.74 -39.89 43.56
N ASP A 52 -5.15 -38.66 43.29
CA ASP A 52 -5.47 -37.70 44.36
C ASP A 52 -6.93 -37.16 44.29
N ASP A 53 -7.60 -37.35 45.42
CA ASP A 53 -8.96 -36.96 45.79
C ASP A 53 -9.18 -35.43 45.80
N PRO A 54 -10.35 -34.88 45.48
CA PRO A 54 -10.55 -33.43 45.31
C PRO A 54 -10.70 -32.71 46.65
N THR A 55 -9.75 -31.85 47.00
CA THR A 55 -9.88 -30.87 48.09
C THR A 55 -10.06 -29.44 47.56
N PRO A 56 -10.74 -28.56 48.32
CA PRO A 56 -11.43 -27.40 47.76
C PRO A 56 -10.53 -26.19 47.52
N ILE A 57 -10.87 -25.46 46.47
CA ILE A 57 -10.28 -24.20 46.04
C ILE A 57 -10.43 -23.11 47.10
N ILE A 58 -9.30 -22.61 47.61
CA ILE A 58 -9.25 -21.39 48.43
C ILE A 58 -8.98 -20.19 47.54
N THR A 59 -9.96 -19.30 47.45
CA THR A 59 -9.84 -17.99 46.81
C THR A 59 -8.89 -17.09 47.63
N ALA A 60 -7.79 -16.68 47.05
CA ALA A 60 -6.89 -15.68 47.63
C ALA A 60 -7.29 -14.27 47.20
N SER A 61 -7.53 -13.44 48.20
CA SER A 61 -7.93 -12.05 48.15
C SER A 61 -6.86 -11.12 47.61
N ALA A 62 -7.30 -10.10 46.88
CA ALA A 62 -6.50 -9.00 46.35
C ALA A 62 -5.80 -8.20 47.48
N SER A 63 -4.52 -7.92 47.33
CA SER A 63 -3.76 -6.97 48.14
C SER A 63 -3.70 -5.59 47.50
N PRO A 64 -3.68 -4.51 48.27
CA PRO A 64 -3.90 -3.13 47.77
C PRO A 64 -2.65 -2.56 47.14
N ARG A 65 -2.90 -1.84 46.05
CA ARG A 65 -1.96 -1.05 45.25
C ARG A 65 -1.45 0.14 46.07
N ILE A 66 -0.16 0.23 46.29
CA ILE A 66 0.50 1.41 46.85
C ILE A 66 0.79 2.39 45.72
N GLU A 67 0.16 3.55 45.75
CA GLU A 67 0.51 4.70 44.92
C GLU A 67 1.84 5.30 45.42
N SER A 68 2.85 5.34 44.58
CA SER A 68 4.04 6.15 44.78
C SER A 68 4.17 7.22 43.69
N THR A 69 4.24 8.43 44.18
CA THR A 69 4.32 9.72 43.49
C THR A 69 5.65 9.92 42.77
N LYS A 70 5.51 10.58 41.58
CA LYS A 70 6.46 11.45 40.87
C LYS A 70 7.91 10.96 40.69
N SER A 71 8.24 10.60 39.46
CA SER A 71 9.57 10.84 38.90
C SER A 71 9.56 10.88 37.38
N LYS A 72 10.21 11.91 36.84
CA LYS A 72 10.86 12.10 35.53
C LYS A 72 10.40 11.17 34.40
N ALA A 73 10.04 11.77 33.28
CA ALA A 73 9.70 11.11 32.01
C ALA A 73 10.70 9.98 31.68
N LYS A 74 10.37 8.77 32.08
CA LYS A 74 11.00 7.54 31.58
C LYS A 74 10.34 7.28 30.22
N VAL A 75 11.16 7.20 29.19
CA VAL A 75 10.83 6.52 27.94
C VAL A 75 10.12 5.23 28.35
N LYS A 76 8.85 5.10 27.97
CA LYS A 76 8.07 3.90 28.25
C LYS A 76 8.61 2.81 27.32
N ASN A 77 9.45 1.95 27.83
CA ASN A 77 9.83 0.68 27.20
C ASN A 77 8.61 -0.26 27.32
N HIS A 78 7.57 -0.01 26.48
CA HIS A 78 6.50 -0.98 26.31
C HIS A 78 6.95 -1.98 25.26
N PRO A 79 6.94 -3.30 25.56
CA PRO A 79 7.11 -4.31 24.53
C PRO A 79 6.03 -4.08 23.45
N PHE A 80 6.41 -4.25 22.21
CA PHE A 80 5.51 -4.08 21.07
C PHE A 80 4.41 -5.15 21.12
N ASP A 81 3.16 -4.73 21.31
CA ASP A 81 2.02 -5.65 21.36
C ASP A 81 1.64 -6.10 19.94
N TYR A 82 2.33 -7.12 19.46
CA TYR A 82 2.10 -7.69 18.14
C TYR A 82 0.69 -8.30 18.01
N GLN A 83 0.14 -8.90 19.07
CA GLN A 83 -1.20 -9.47 19.02
C GLN A 83 -2.24 -8.37 18.77
N ALA A 84 -2.17 -7.28 19.52
CA ALA A 84 -3.09 -6.16 19.34
C ALA A 84 -3.00 -5.55 17.93
N LEU A 85 -1.77 -5.44 17.39
CA LEU A 85 -1.55 -4.99 16.02
C LEU A 85 -2.15 -5.93 14.98
N ALA A 86 -1.85 -7.22 15.09
CA ALA A 86 -2.31 -8.24 14.15
C ALA A 86 -3.85 -8.35 14.15
N GLU A 87 -4.49 -8.33 15.33
CA GLU A 87 -5.94 -8.31 15.46
C GLU A 87 -6.56 -7.04 14.84
N ALA A 88 -5.90 -5.90 15.00
CA ALA A 88 -6.37 -4.64 14.44
C ALA A 88 -6.32 -4.63 12.90
N PHE A 89 -5.25 -5.13 12.29
CA PHE A 89 -5.15 -5.30 10.85
C PHE A 89 -6.12 -6.36 10.32
N ALA A 90 -6.30 -7.46 11.04
CA ALA A 90 -7.22 -8.54 10.65
C ALA A 90 -8.67 -8.08 10.56
N LYS A 91 -9.10 -7.07 11.34
CA LYS A 91 -10.44 -6.46 11.23
C LYS A 91 -10.69 -5.80 9.88
N ASP A 92 -9.63 -5.31 9.24
CA ASP A 92 -9.67 -4.74 7.88
C ASP A 92 -9.34 -5.80 6.80
N GLY A 93 -9.19 -7.08 7.17
CA GLY A 93 -8.85 -8.17 6.26
C GLY A 93 -7.39 -8.17 5.82
N ILE A 94 -6.51 -7.44 6.50
CA ILE A 94 -5.09 -7.31 6.17
C ILE A 94 -4.27 -8.31 6.99
N ALA A 95 -3.48 -9.15 6.32
CA ALA A 95 -2.57 -10.07 6.98
C ALA A 95 -1.38 -9.32 7.60
N CYS A 96 -1.08 -9.57 8.86
CA CYS A 96 0.07 -9.00 9.53
C CYS A 96 1.09 -10.10 9.86
N CYS A 97 2.35 -9.92 9.45
CA CYS A 97 3.46 -10.81 9.78
C CYS A 97 4.40 -10.08 10.75
N GLY A 98 4.66 -10.68 11.92
CA GLY A 98 5.65 -10.20 12.87
C GLY A 98 6.99 -10.91 12.68
N LEU A 99 8.07 -10.15 12.64
CA LEU A 99 9.45 -10.64 12.58
C LEU A 99 10.21 -10.12 13.79
N LEU A 100 10.63 -11.05 14.66
CA LEU A 100 11.44 -10.74 15.83
C LEU A 100 12.92 -10.64 15.41
N ALA A 101 13.47 -9.43 15.43
CA ALA A 101 14.87 -9.18 15.11
C ALA A 101 15.76 -9.56 16.31
N LYS A 102 16.72 -10.46 16.12
CA LYS A 102 17.57 -11.00 17.20
C LYS A 102 19.06 -10.84 16.96
N SER A 103 19.47 -10.95 15.71
CA SER A 103 20.89 -11.13 15.35
C SER A 103 21.53 -9.88 14.77
N PHE A 104 20.75 -8.96 14.21
CA PHE A 104 21.19 -7.70 13.60
C PHE A 104 22.32 -7.90 12.56
N ASN A 105 22.31 -9.03 11.88
CA ASN A 105 23.29 -9.40 10.88
C ASN A 105 22.74 -9.26 9.45
N VAL A 106 23.58 -9.51 8.49
CA VAL A 106 23.24 -9.41 7.04
C VAL A 106 22.14 -10.41 6.66
N GLU A 107 22.18 -11.62 7.20
CA GLU A 107 21.20 -12.68 6.90
C GLU A 107 19.80 -12.28 7.38
N GLU A 108 19.67 -11.76 8.60
CA GLU A 108 18.40 -11.30 9.16
C GLU A 108 17.86 -10.09 8.40
N ARG A 109 18.72 -9.12 8.04
CA ARG A 109 18.35 -8.00 7.19
C ARG A 109 17.81 -8.48 5.84
N ASP A 110 18.45 -9.47 5.23
CA ASP A 110 18.03 -10.00 3.92
C ASP A 110 16.68 -10.74 4.03
N ILE A 111 16.42 -11.47 5.12
CA ILE A 111 15.10 -12.07 5.42
C ILE A 111 14.03 -10.99 5.58
N ILE A 112 14.30 -9.95 6.35
CA ILE A 112 13.37 -8.82 6.54
C ILE A 112 13.10 -8.14 5.19
N THR A 113 14.14 -7.88 4.38
CA THR A 113 14.02 -7.27 3.05
C THR A 113 13.15 -8.13 2.12
N ALA A 114 13.39 -9.44 2.07
CA ALA A 114 12.62 -10.38 1.25
C ALA A 114 11.14 -10.44 1.69
N SER A 115 10.87 -10.44 2.99
CA SER A 115 9.52 -10.40 3.54
C SER A 115 8.83 -9.07 3.20
N SER A 116 9.53 -7.96 3.38
CA SER A 116 9.05 -6.61 3.04
C SER A 116 8.77 -6.48 1.54
N HIS A 117 9.51 -7.18 0.68
CA HIS A 117 9.24 -7.20 -0.77
C HIS A 117 7.85 -7.76 -1.11
N LYS A 118 7.27 -8.59 -0.27
CA LYS A 118 5.92 -9.16 -0.45
C LYS A 118 4.83 -8.36 0.27
N ALA A 119 5.19 -7.47 1.19
CA ALA A 119 4.26 -6.68 1.98
C ALA A 119 3.92 -5.34 1.32
N ASP A 120 2.72 -4.83 1.55
CA ASP A 120 2.28 -3.51 1.08
C ASP A 120 2.81 -2.40 2.01
N ILE A 121 2.91 -2.66 3.31
CA ILE A 121 3.47 -1.76 4.33
C ILE A 121 4.51 -2.52 5.14
N THR A 122 5.60 -1.84 5.51
CA THR A 122 6.60 -2.36 6.46
C THR A 122 6.69 -1.41 7.65
N ILE A 123 6.56 -1.97 8.85
CA ILE A 123 6.70 -1.27 10.13
C ILE A 123 8.01 -1.73 10.77
N LEU A 124 8.88 -0.80 11.12
CA LEU A 124 10.16 -1.07 11.76
C LEU A 124 10.20 -0.36 13.11
N ASP A 125 10.57 -1.07 14.17
CA ASP A 125 11.00 -0.38 15.37
C ASP A 125 12.25 0.44 15.09
N TRP A 126 12.36 1.59 15.77
CA TRP A 126 13.52 2.45 15.60
C TRP A 126 14.73 1.98 16.37
N ASP A 127 14.56 1.67 17.64
CA ASP A 127 15.67 1.47 18.56
C ASP A 127 15.85 0.00 18.92
N MET A 128 16.13 -0.82 17.92
CA MET A 128 16.40 -2.24 18.10
C MET A 128 17.73 -2.44 18.83
N GLN A 129 17.72 -3.10 20.00
CA GLN A 129 18.87 -3.31 20.88
C GLN A 129 19.67 -2.04 21.26
N SER A 130 18.98 -0.90 21.35
CA SER A 130 19.61 0.38 21.69
C SER A 130 20.69 0.82 20.69
N ASP A 131 20.49 0.48 19.39
CA ASP A 131 21.40 0.86 18.31
C ASP A 131 21.13 2.28 17.78
N SER A 132 20.14 2.94 18.37
CA SER A 132 19.70 4.28 17.95
C SER A 132 19.24 4.33 16.48
N GLY A 133 18.68 3.27 15.95
CA GLY A 133 18.10 3.21 14.61
C GLY A 133 19.07 2.85 13.48
N GLN A 134 20.26 2.38 13.79
CA GLN A 134 21.23 2.02 12.76
C GLN A 134 20.74 0.84 11.91
N PHE A 135 20.23 -0.22 12.55
CA PHE A 135 19.72 -1.39 11.84
C PHE A 135 18.46 -1.08 11.03
N ALA A 136 17.54 -0.26 11.58
CA ALA A 136 16.37 0.21 10.86
C ALA A 136 16.75 0.97 9.56
N ILE A 137 17.76 1.83 9.62
CA ILE A 137 18.29 2.56 8.46
C ILE A 137 18.87 1.59 7.43
N GLU A 138 19.62 0.56 7.86
CA GLU A 138 20.18 -0.46 6.96
C GLU A 138 19.09 -1.27 6.27
N ILE A 139 18.03 -1.66 6.99
CA ILE A 139 16.86 -2.34 6.42
C ILE A 139 16.19 -1.44 5.36
N ILE A 140 15.94 -0.16 5.69
CA ILE A 140 15.32 0.79 4.75
C ILE A 140 16.14 0.89 3.46
N LYS A 141 17.47 1.07 3.57
CA LYS A 141 18.36 1.14 2.41
C LYS A 141 18.33 -0.16 1.58
N SER A 142 18.30 -1.31 2.25
CA SER A 142 18.23 -2.62 1.60
C SER A 142 16.90 -2.80 0.84
N ILE A 143 15.78 -2.39 1.44
CA ILE A 143 14.46 -2.41 0.80
C ILE A 143 14.45 -1.51 -0.44
N ILE A 144 14.94 -0.28 -0.35
CA ILE A 144 15.00 0.66 -1.49
C ILE A 144 15.84 0.08 -2.64
N VAL A 145 17.01 -0.48 -2.33
CA VAL A 145 17.87 -1.13 -3.35
C VAL A 145 17.15 -2.32 -3.99
N SER A 146 16.45 -3.15 -3.21
CA SER A 146 15.66 -4.27 -3.73
C SER A 146 14.53 -3.79 -4.64
N ASP A 147 13.84 -2.71 -4.28
CA ASP A 147 12.77 -2.14 -5.09
C ASP A 147 13.30 -1.56 -6.41
N ILE A 148 14.43 -0.85 -6.37
CA ILE A 148 15.10 -0.32 -7.59
C ILE A 148 15.46 -1.46 -8.54
N ASN A 149 16.06 -2.53 -8.03
CA ASN A 149 16.44 -3.70 -8.84
C ASN A 149 15.23 -4.43 -9.42
N SER A 150 14.04 -4.23 -8.87
CA SER A 150 12.77 -4.83 -9.32
C SER A 150 11.96 -3.88 -10.22
N GLY A 151 12.53 -2.78 -10.71
CA GLY A 151 11.85 -1.82 -11.59
C GLY A 151 11.12 -0.68 -10.88
N GLY A 152 11.36 -0.50 -9.58
CA GLY A 152 10.69 0.53 -8.75
C GLY A 152 9.42 0.04 -8.10
N ARG A 153 9.04 0.68 -7.00
CA ARG A 153 7.82 0.37 -6.25
C ARG A 153 7.36 1.57 -5.44
N LEU A 154 6.08 1.92 -5.53
CA LEU A 154 5.45 2.82 -4.57
C LEU A 154 5.35 2.12 -3.22
N ARG A 155 5.97 2.69 -2.18
CA ARG A 155 6.09 2.04 -0.88
C ARG A 155 5.87 2.99 0.28
N LEU A 156 5.13 2.53 1.28
CA LEU A 156 5.07 3.14 2.60
C LEU A 156 5.89 2.30 3.59
N LEU A 157 6.90 2.93 4.16
CA LEU A 157 7.66 2.41 5.29
C LEU A 157 7.28 3.20 6.54
N SER A 158 7.09 2.53 7.67
CA SER A 158 6.80 3.18 8.94
C SER A 158 7.90 2.88 9.95
N ILE A 159 8.43 3.92 10.55
CA ILE A 159 9.25 3.82 11.76
C ILE A 159 8.32 4.04 12.95
N TYR A 160 8.31 3.07 13.86
CA TYR A 160 7.54 3.15 15.10
C TYR A 160 8.50 3.35 16.26
N THR A 161 8.40 4.47 16.98
CA THR A 161 9.46 4.90 17.91
C THR A 161 8.95 5.45 19.22
N GLY A 162 9.68 5.14 20.30
CA GLY A 162 9.53 5.82 21.61
C GLY A 162 10.31 7.13 21.72
N GLU A 163 11.19 7.44 20.75
CA GLU A 163 11.95 8.68 20.72
C GLU A 163 11.12 9.84 20.11
N HIS A 164 11.63 11.06 20.27
CA HIS A 164 11.00 12.23 19.62
C HIS A 164 11.04 12.11 18.10
N VAL A 165 9.87 12.16 17.47
CA VAL A 165 9.69 12.05 16.00
C VAL A 165 10.63 12.99 15.24
N THR A 166 10.79 14.24 15.67
CA THR A 166 11.67 15.21 15.02
C THR A 166 13.15 14.84 15.08
N ALA A 167 13.61 14.17 16.14
CA ALA A 167 14.99 13.70 16.27
C ALA A 167 15.23 12.53 15.31
N VAL A 168 14.33 11.56 15.28
CA VAL A 168 14.38 10.39 14.39
C VAL A 168 14.36 10.82 12.92
N ILE A 169 13.41 11.68 12.54
CA ILE A 169 13.31 12.24 11.17
C ILE A 169 14.60 12.96 10.77
N THR A 170 15.18 13.74 11.67
CA THR A 170 16.42 14.49 11.36
C THR A 170 17.59 13.55 11.13
N LYS A 171 17.74 12.53 11.97
CA LYS A 171 18.79 11.52 11.80
C LYS A 171 18.61 10.72 10.52
N LEU A 172 17.39 10.23 10.28
CA LEU A 172 17.05 9.46 9.08
C LEU A 172 17.29 10.27 7.80
N ASN A 173 16.83 11.52 7.75
CA ASN A 173 17.07 12.42 6.61
C ASN A 173 18.58 12.62 6.33
N ASN A 174 19.40 12.81 7.38
CA ASN A 174 20.83 12.99 7.23
C ASN A 174 21.51 11.72 6.69
N GLU A 175 21.09 10.55 7.13
CA GLU A 175 21.64 9.28 6.67
C GLU A 175 21.20 8.93 5.24
N LEU A 176 19.95 9.22 4.88
CA LEU A 176 19.43 8.97 3.53
C LEU A 176 20.05 9.93 2.50
N LYS A 177 20.28 11.19 2.84
CA LYS A 177 20.95 12.17 1.97
C LYS A 177 22.39 11.80 1.61
N LYS A 178 23.06 10.95 2.39
CA LYS A 178 24.39 10.42 2.04
C LYS A 178 24.34 9.49 0.83
N THR A 179 23.19 8.85 0.60
CA THR A 179 23.01 7.79 -0.41
C THR A 179 22.15 8.24 -1.59
N TYR A 180 21.07 8.98 -1.30
CA TYR A 180 20.07 9.38 -2.30
C TYR A 180 20.12 10.87 -2.59
N ARG A 181 19.95 11.24 -3.88
CA ARG A 181 20.09 12.64 -4.33
C ARG A 181 18.87 13.48 -4.00
N SER A 182 17.67 12.92 -4.14
CA SER A 182 16.41 13.61 -3.88
C SER A 182 15.76 13.05 -2.64
N VAL A 183 15.89 13.75 -1.53
CA VAL A 183 15.31 13.41 -0.23
C VAL A 183 14.56 14.63 0.29
N ILE A 184 13.24 14.54 0.31
CA ILE A 184 12.33 15.60 0.75
C ILE A 184 11.87 15.28 2.16
N LYS A 185 12.12 16.22 3.09
CA LYS A 185 11.75 16.08 4.50
C LYS A 185 10.51 16.91 4.81
N ASN A 186 9.50 16.28 5.42
CA ASN A 186 8.36 16.94 6.06
C ASN A 186 8.43 16.77 7.58
N ASP A 187 7.39 17.19 8.30
CA ASP A 187 7.37 17.17 9.77
C ASP A 187 7.45 15.76 10.36
N ASP A 188 6.76 14.79 9.77
CA ASP A 188 6.67 13.39 10.23
C ASP A 188 6.98 12.36 9.14
N SER A 189 7.48 12.81 7.98
CA SER A 189 7.72 11.94 6.84
C SER A 189 8.91 12.38 6.00
N ILE A 190 9.48 11.40 5.29
CA ILE A 190 10.54 11.60 4.31
C ILE A 190 10.11 10.94 3.02
N PHE A 191 10.24 11.67 1.92
CA PHE A 191 10.03 11.15 0.57
C PHE A 191 11.37 11.01 -0.14
N ILE A 192 11.52 9.92 -0.87
CA ILE A 192 12.66 9.69 -1.76
C ILE A 192 12.10 9.57 -3.17
N GLU A 193 12.60 10.43 -4.06
CA GLU A 193 12.25 10.44 -5.47
C GLU A 193 13.28 9.65 -6.28
N ASP A 194 12.83 9.04 -7.34
CA ASP A 194 13.71 8.42 -8.33
C ASP A 194 14.34 9.45 -9.28
N ASN A 195 15.08 8.97 -10.30
CA ASN A 195 15.72 9.82 -11.31
C ASN A 195 14.70 10.57 -12.22
N TYR A 196 13.42 10.17 -12.19
CA TYR A 196 12.33 10.78 -12.95
C TYR A 196 11.48 11.73 -12.10
N ALA A 197 11.94 12.08 -10.88
CA ALA A 197 11.22 12.89 -9.90
C ALA A 197 9.85 12.27 -9.47
N LEU A 198 9.77 10.94 -9.45
CA LEU A 198 8.61 10.21 -8.94
C LEU A 198 8.84 9.83 -7.48
N GLU A 199 7.91 10.23 -6.61
CA GLU A 199 7.91 9.83 -5.21
C GLU A 199 7.57 8.34 -5.10
N GLN A 200 8.59 7.49 -4.93
CA GLN A 200 8.41 6.04 -4.84
C GLN A 200 8.41 5.52 -3.41
N TRP A 201 9.18 6.16 -2.54
CA TRP A 201 9.32 5.72 -1.15
C TRP A 201 8.91 6.83 -0.20
N CYS A 202 7.89 6.56 0.59
CA CYS A 202 7.47 7.39 1.71
C CYS A 202 7.82 6.69 3.01
N ILE A 203 8.59 7.35 3.86
CA ILE A 203 8.95 6.86 5.19
C ILE A 203 8.27 7.77 6.20
N VAL A 204 7.34 7.22 6.97
CA VAL A 204 6.64 7.94 8.05
C VAL A 204 7.21 7.54 9.40
N VAL A 205 7.32 8.50 10.32
CA VAL A 205 7.73 8.24 11.69
C VAL A 205 6.54 8.45 12.62
N ILE A 206 6.20 7.43 13.37
CA ILE A 206 5.03 7.40 14.26
C ILE A 206 5.53 7.15 15.68
N SER A 207 5.05 8.00 16.63
CA SER A 207 5.36 7.83 18.06
C SER A 207 4.65 6.61 18.63
N LYS A 208 5.31 5.87 19.55
CA LYS A 208 4.71 4.81 20.39
C LYS A 208 3.63 5.34 21.36
N ASP A 209 3.31 6.63 21.35
CA ASP A 209 2.10 7.17 21.97
C ASP A 209 0.81 6.78 21.23
N VAL A 210 0.92 6.45 19.94
CA VAL A 210 -0.15 5.80 19.17
C VAL A 210 -0.14 4.32 19.52
N TYR A 211 -1.22 3.81 20.07
CA TYR A 211 -1.31 2.39 20.43
C TYR A 211 -1.35 1.50 19.18
N GLU A 212 -0.84 0.29 19.30
CA GLU A 212 -0.76 -0.70 18.21
C GLU A 212 -2.13 -0.98 17.57
N LYS A 213 -3.20 -1.00 18.36
CA LYS A 213 -4.58 -1.16 17.89
C LYS A 213 -5.09 -0.02 17.00
N ASP A 214 -4.52 1.17 17.11
CA ASP A 214 -4.89 2.37 16.36
C ASP A 214 -3.96 2.62 15.16
N LEU A 215 -2.80 1.94 15.14
CA LEU A 215 -1.77 2.08 14.12
C LEU A 215 -2.26 1.78 12.69
N PRO A 216 -3.12 0.75 12.44
CA PRO A 216 -3.66 0.51 11.11
C PRO A 216 -4.37 1.71 10.51
N ASN A 217 -5.23 2.38 11.28
CA ASN A 217 -5.95 3.56 10.79
C ASN A 217 -5.01 4.73 10.45
N VAL A 218 -3.94 4.91 11.23
CA VAL A 218 -2.92 5.94 10.96
C VAL A 218 -2.18 5.61 9.66
N LEU A 219 -1.74 4.37 9.49
CA LEU A 219 -1.00 3.91 8.31
C LEU A 219 -1.87 3.95 7.04
N ILE A 220 -3.12 3.52 7.12
CA ILE A 220 -4.07 3.59 6.00
C ILE A 220 -4.26 5.05 5.57
N LYS A 221 -4.43 6.00 6.51
CA LYS A 221 -4.52 7.43 6.19
C LYS A 221 -3.24 7.95 5.54
N LYS A 222 -2.06 7.57 6.05
CA LYS A 222 -0.77 7.96 5.44
C LYS A 222 -0.61 7.41 4.03
N PHE A 223 -0.98 6.15 3.82
CA PHE A 223 -0.97 5.54 2.48
C PHE A 223 -1.99 6.22 1.55
N THR A 224 -3.17 6.57 2.07
CA THR A 224 -4.18 7.33 1.31
C THR A 224 -3.63 8.69 0.88
N ASN A 225 -3.00 9.44 1.78
CA ASN A 225 -2.39 10.73 1.43
C ASN A 225 -1.30 10.59 0.36
N LEU A 226 -0.54 9.48 0.37
CA LEU A 226 0.47 9.19 -0.64
C LEU A 226 -0.14 8.89 -2.01
N THR A 227 -1.33 8.27 -2.05
CA THR A 227 -1.90 7.70 -3.28
C THR A 227 -3.17 8.38 -3.77
N ALA A 228 -3.76 9.33 -3.00
CA ALA A 228 -5.03 9.93 -3.37
C ALA A 228 -4.98 10.66 -4.72
N GLY A 229 -5.70 10.12 -5.70
CA GLY A 229 -5.75 10.65 -7.06
C GLY A 229 -6.66 9.81 -7.94
N LEU A 230 -7.17 10.37 -9.05
CA LEU A 230 -8.09 9.65 -9.94
C LEU A 230 -7.47 8.38 -10.52
N LEU A 231 -6.31 8.52 -11.16
CA LEU A 231 -5.64 7.39 -11.80
C LEU A 231 -5.06 6.42 -10.77
N SER A 232 -4.54 6.93 -9.66
CA SER A 232 -4.05 6.10 -8.56
C SER A 232 -5.17 5.27 -7.93
N ASN A 233 -6.34 5.86 -7.68
CA ASN A 233 -7.52 5.13 -7.17
C ASN A 233 -7.97 4.04 -8.14
N ALA A 234 -7.94 4.32 -9.45
CA ALA A 234 -8.24 3.33 -10.48
C ALA A 234 -7.20 2.20 -10.49
N ALA A 235 -5.92 2.53 -10.42
CA ALA A 235 -4.84 1.55 -10.38
C ALA A 235 -4.92 0.66 -9.13
N LEU A 236 -5.13 1.24 -7.94
CA LEU A 236 -5.34 0.50 -6.70
C LEU A 236 -6.54 -0.45 -6.81
N SER A 237 -7.66 0.03 -7.38
CA SER A 237 -8.87 -0.78 -7.60
C SER A 237 -8.61 -1.92 -8.59
N CYS A 238 -7.90 -1.67 -9.71
CA CYS A 238 -7.53 -2.71 -10.67
C CYS A 238 -6.66 -3.80 -10.03
N ILE A 239 -5.63 -3.40 -9.29
CA ILE A 239 -4.70 -4.34 -8.65
C ILE A 239 -5.43 -5.16 -7.58
N SER A 240 -6.30 -4.53 -6.80
CA SER A 240 -7.13 -5.20 -5.80
C SER A 240 -8.02 -6.27 -6.44
N GLU A 241 -8.75 -5.93 -7.52
CA GLU A 241 -9.59 -6.88 -8.24
C GLU A 241 -8.78 -8.07 -8.80
N ILE A 242 -7.59 -7.82 -9.35
CA ILE A 242 -6.72 -8.90 -9.84
C ILE A 242 -6.30 -9.79 -8.66
N ARG A 243 -5.86 -9.22 -7.53
CA ARG A 243 -5.43 -9.97 -6.34
C ARG A 243 -6.56 -10.86 -5.80
N GLU A 244 -7.78 -10.30 -5.66
CA GLU A 244 -8.95 -11.02 -5.18
C GLU A 244 -9.40 -12.15 -6.12
N LYS A 245 -9.24 -11.96 -7.44
CA LYS A 245 -9.67 -12.94 -8.46
C LYS A 245 -8.58 -13.93 -8.88
N THR A 246 -7.35 -13.80 -8.38
CA THR A 246 -6.22 -14.66 -8.78
C THR A 246 -6.55 -16.16 -8.65
N HIS A 247 -7.16 -16.59 -7.55
CA HIS A 247 -7.53 -17.99 -7.37
C HIS A 247 -8.61 -18.45 -8.36
N GLY A 248 -9.53 -17.57 -8.73
CA GLY A 248 -10.55 -17.85 -9.77
C GLY A 248 -9.90 -18.03 -11.15
N ILE A 249 -8.89 -17.22 -11.47
CA ILE A 249 -8.12 -17.37 -12.71
C ILE A 249 -7.43 -18.72 -12.72
N LEU A 250 -6.71 -19.09 -11.65
CA LEU A 250 -6.03 -20.39 -11.55
C LEU A 250 -7.01 -21.57 -11.65
N THR A 251 -8.24 -21.42 -11.14
CA THR A 251 -9.28 -22.46 -11.26
C THR A 251 -9.70 -22.65 -12.72
N LYS A 252 -9.77 -21.57 -13.50
CA LYS A 252 -10.10 -21.64 -14.94
C LYS A 252 -8.96 -22.28 -15.74
N TYR A 253 -7.73 -21.86 -15.50
CA TYR A 253 -6.53 -22.33 -16.21
C TYR A 253 -5.84 -23.49 -15.48
N ASN A 254 -6.59 -24.55 -15.21
CA ASN A 254 -6.06 -25.75 -14.57
C ASN A 254 -5.54 -26.77 -15.60
N ASN A 255 -4.79 -27.76 -15.13
CA ASN A 255 -4.13 -28.78 -15.96
C ASN A 255 -5.07 -29.60 -16.86
N LYS A 256 -6.39 -29.59 -16.63
CA LYS A 256 -7.36 -30.28 -17.49
C LYS A 256 -7.57 -29.59 -18.84
N LEU A 257 -7.15 -28.33 -18.96
CA LEU A 257 -7.20 -27.58 -20.22
C LEU A 257 -6.01 -27.86 -21.14
N ASP A 258 -4.93 -28.48 -20.65
CA ASP A 258 -3.69 -28.68 -21.41
C ASP A 258 -3.92 -29.40 -22.73
N THR A 259 -4.76 -30.44 -22.75
CA THR A 259 -5.08 -31.18 -23.97
C THR A 259 -5.76 -30.30 -25.02
N ALA A 260 -6.73 -29.50 -24.61
CA ALA A 260 -7.43 -28.55 -25.50
C ALA A 260 -6.49 -27.45 -25.98
N TYR A 261 -5.65 -26.92 -25.09
CA TYR A 261 -4.65 -25.93 -25.41
C TYR A 261 -3.65 -26.44 -26.44
N VAL A 262 -3.05 -27.62 -26.22
CA VAL A 262 -2.11 -28.26 -27.16
C VAL A 262 -2.80 -28.53 -28.50
N SER A 263 -4.04 -29.02 -28.51
CA SER A 263 -4.80 -29.25 -29.73
C SER A 263 -5.01 -27.96 -30.53
N HIS A 264 -5.26 -26.83 -29.83
CA HIS A 264 -5.39 -25.52 -30.49
C HIS A 264 -4.07 -25.09 -31.11
N ILE A 265 -2.94 -25.18 -30.39
CA ILE A 265 -1.60 -24.87 -30.89
C ILE A 265 -1.28 -25.69 -32.16
N LEU A 266 -1.54 -27.03 -32.13
CA LEU A 266 -1.31 -27.88 -33.28
C LEU A 266 -2.16 -27.47 -34.51
N ASN A 267 -3.37 -26.94 -34.30
CA ASN A 267 -4.22 -26.41 -35.38
C ASN A 267 -3.70 -25.11 -35.98
N LEU A 268 -3.00 -24.26 -35.19
CA LEU A 268 -2.35 -23.06 -35.69
C LEU A 268 -1.14 -23.36 -36.56
N ILE A 269 -0.48 -24.50 -36.37
CA ILE A 269 0.71 -24.95 -37.11
C ILE A 269 0.28 -25.65 -38.40
N LYS A 270 -0.42 -24.98 -39.31
CA LYS A 270 -0.92 -25.57 -40.56
C LYS A 270 0.12 -25.59 -41.67
N SER A 271 1.16 -24.75 -41.62
CA SER A 271 2.21 -24.69 -42.64
C SER A 271 3.56 -25.21 -42.13
N LYS A 272 4.41 -25.63 -43.05
CA LYS A 272 5.80 -26.03 -42.68
C LYS A 272 6.61 -24.88 -42.10
N GLU A 273 6.30 -23.65 -42.50
CA GLU A 273 6.96 -22.45 -42.03
C GLU A 273 6.51 -22.09 -40.59
N SER A 274 5.24 -22.33 -40.25
CA SER A 274 4.71 -22.09 -38.88
C SER A 274 5.27 -23.05 -37.84
N ARG A 275 5.79 -24.23 -38.22
CA ARG A 275 6.34 -25.22 -37.30
C ARG A 275 7.60 -24.75 -36.56
N ALA A 276 8.38 -23.85 -37.19
CA ALA A 276 9.58 -23.27 -36.57
C ALA A 276 9.25 -22.37 -35.38
N TYR A 277 8.04 -21.85 -35.32
CA TYR A 277 7.58 -20.85 -34.33
C TYR A 277 6.52 -21.43 -33.35
N ALA A 278 6.46 -22.73 -33.17
CA ALA A 278 5.47 -23.37 -32.30
C ALA A 278 5.50 -22.86 -30.86
N TYR A 279 6.68 -22.55 -30.33
CA TYR A 279 6.84 -22.01 -28.97
C TYR A 279 6.35 -20.59 -28.86
N GLU A 280 6.63 -19.74 -29.85
CA GLU A 280 6.19 -18.37 -29.87
C GLU A 280 4.66 -18.31 -29.96
N ASN A 281 4.05 -19.09 -30.85
CA ASN A 281 2.59 -19.19 -30.95
C ASN A 281 1.94 -19.70 -29.64
N ALA A 282 2.57 -20.65 -28.94
CA ALA A 282 2.08 -21.15 -27.68
C ALA A 282 2.14 -20.07 -26.59
N HIS A 283 3.27 -19.36 -26.50
CA HIS A 283 3.46 -18.27 -25.56
C HIS A 283 2.42 -17.15 -25.80
N ASP A 284 2.34 -16.65 -27.03
CA ASP A 284 1.46 -15.53 -27.38
C ASP A 284 0.00 -15.88 -27.10
N TYR A 285 -0.44 -17.08 -27.47
CA TYR A 285 -1.81 -17.54 -27.20
C TYR A 285 -2.11 -17.66 -25.69
N ALA A 286 -1.15 -18.11 -24.89
CA ALA A 286 -1.30 -18.17 -23.44
C ALA A 286 -1.42 -16.75 -22.85
N VAL A 287 -0.58 -15.81 -23.32
CA VAL A 287 -0.64 -14.41 -22.90
C VAL A 287 -1.97 -13.78 -23.27
N ASP A 288 -2.47 -14.01 -24.49
CA ASP A 288 -3.76 -13.50 -24.95
C ASP A 288 -4.91 -14.01 -24.09
N LEU A 289 -4.97 -15.32 -23.84
CA LEU A 289 -6.02 -15.93 -23.01
C LEU A 289 -6.05 -15.34 -21.59
N ILE A 290 -4.90 -15.23 -20.94
CA ILE A 290 -4.81 -14.73 -19.56
C ILE A 290 -5.11 -13.23 -19.54
N SER A 291 -4.62 -12.47 -20.52
CA SER A 291 -4.86 -11.03 -20.64
C SER A 291 -6.34 -10.72 -20.86
N GLU A 292 -7.04 -11.47 -21.72
CA GLU A 292 -8.48 -11.30 -21.94
C GLU A 292 -9.30 -11.64 -20.69
N GLU A 293 -8.90 -12.65 -19.93
CA GLU A 293 -9.57 -12.95 -18.64
C GLU A 293 -9.41 -11.80 -17.65
N ILE A 294 -8.17 -11.28 -17.49
CA ILE A 294 -7.90 -10.14 -16.61
C ILE A 294 -8.69 -8.92 -17.09
N ARG A 295 -8.69 -8.63 -18.37
CA ARG A 295 -9.44 -7.55 -18.98
C ARG A 295 -10.94 -7.66 -18.70
N SER A 296 -11.50 -8.85 -18.85
CA SER A 296 -12.92 -9.13 -18.56
C SER A 296 -13.25 -8.85 -17.11
N ILE A 297 -12.41 -9.28 -16.17
CA ILE A 297 -12.55 -9.01 -14.74
C ILE A 297 -12.59 -7.51 -14.47
N LEU A 298 -11.66 -6.75 -15.05
CA LEU A 298 -11.58 -5.32 -14.83
C LEU A 298 -12.75 -4.55 -15.46
N GLN A 299 -13.21 -4.95 -16.63
CA GLN A 299 -14.35 -4.31 -17.31
C GLN A 299 -15.67 -4.39 -16.55
N ILE A 300 -15.89 -5.48 -15.79
CA ILE A 300 -17.10 -5.67 -14.99
C ILE A 300 -16.96 -5.18 -13.56
N SER A 301 -15.75 -4.81 -13.11
CA SER A 301 -15.49 -4.40 -11.73
C SER A 301 -16.27 -3.13 -11.36
N GLU A 302 -17.17 -3.27 -10.40
CA GLU A 302 -17.92 -2.14 -9.83
C GLU A 302 -17.02 -1.21 -9.01
N ASN A 303 -15.97 -1.75 -8.39
CA ASN A 303 -15.00 -0.95 -7.61
C ASN A 303 -14.21 -0.02 -8.52
N LEU A 304 -13.77 -0.53 -9.68
CA LEU A 304 -13.08 0.29 -10.68
C LEU A 304 -14.03 1.36 -11.26
N LYS A 305 -15.25 1.00 -11.63
CA LYS A 305 -16.26 1.98 -12.09
C LYS A 305 -16.53 3.05 -11.04
N LYS A 306 -16.60 2.68 -9.75
CA LYS A 306 -16.82 3.61 -8.64
C LYS A 306 -15.63 4.57 -8.48
N SER A 307 -14.39 4.10 -8.62
CA SER A 307 -13.18 4.94 -8.49
C SER A 307 -13.09 6.03 -9.56
N LEU A 308 -13.65 5.81 -10.73
CA LEU A 308 -13.73 6.76 -11.85
C LEU A 308 -15.17 7.23 -12.15
N SER A 309 -16.06 7.11 -11.18
CA SER A 309 -17.45 7.57 -11.31
C SER A 309 -17.52 9.08 -11.50
N LYS A 310 -18.66 9.56 -12.04
CA LYS A 310 -18.99 10.98 -12.11
C LYS A 310 -18.76 11.70 -10.77
N ASN A 311 -19.14 11.05 -9.66
CA ASN A 311 -18.93 11.58 -8.34
C ASN A 311 -17.43 11.78 -8.01
N SER A 312 -16.59 10.79 -8.34
CA SER A 312 -15.13 10.90 -8.16
C SER A 312 -14.54 12.01 -9.02
N LEU A 313 -14.90 12.03 -10.30
CA LEU A 313 -14.42 13.03 -11.26
C LEU A 313 -14.82 14.46 -10.84
N SER A 314 -16.05 14.68 -10.40
CA SER A 314 -16.53 16.01 -10.01
C SER A 314 -15.97 16.52 -8.67
N HIS A 315 -15.56 15.62 -7.78
CA HIS A 315 -14.98 16.00 -6.49
C HIS A 315 -13.45 16.17 -6.53
N TRP A 316 -12.78 15.51 -7.46
CA TRP A 316 -11.32 15.57 -7.59
C TRP A 316 -10.76 16.99 -7.76
N PRO A 317 -11.32 17.90 -8.57
CA PRO A 317 -10.76 19.24 -8.72
C PRO A 317 -10.71 20.02 -7.42
N ILE A 318 -11.72 19.84 -6.55
CA ILE A 318 -11.79 20.52 -5.25
C ILE A 318 -10.75 19.91 -4.28
N PHE A 319 -10.62 18.59 -4.29
CA PHE A 319 -9.60 17.89 -3.52
C PHE A 319 -8.20 18.33 -3.95
N HIS A 320 -7.92 18.30 -5.23
CA HIS A 320 -6.61 18.69 -5.78
C HIS A 320 -6.27 20.16 -5.46
N TYR A 321 -7.24 21.07 -5.52
CA TYR A 321 -7.06 22.45 -5.13
C TYR A 321 -6.75 22.59 -3.64
N ALA A 322 -7.44 21.86 -2.78
CA ALA A 322 -7.21 21.91 -1.33
C ALA A 322 -5.81 21.42 -0.95
N GLU A 323 -5.33 20.34 -1.57
CA GLU A 323 -4.03 19.73 -1.28
C GLU A 323 -2.85 20.52 -1.90
N ASN A 324 -2.98 20.96 -3.14
CA ASN A 324 -1.87 21.53 -3.90
C ASN A 324 -1.93 23.07 -4.04
N GLY A 325 -2.99 23.71 -3.55
CA GLY A 325 -3.17 25.17 -3.69
C GLY A 325 -3.31 25.63 -5.15
N CYS A 326 -3.49 24.71 -6.10
CA CYS A 326 -3.59 25.01 -7.52
C CYS A 326 -4.97 25.58 -7.85
N LYS A 327 -5.05 26.85 -8.23
CA LYS A 327 -6.32 27.52 -8.56
C LYS A 327 -6.79 27.25 -9.97
N ASN A 328 -5.89 26.92 -10.87
CA ASN A 328 -6.17 26.73 -12.29
C ASN A 328 -5.54 25.43 -12.78
N PHE A 329 -6.24 24.74 -13.65
CA PHE A 329 -5.75 23.54 -14.34
C PHE A 329 -5.26 23.93 -15.72
N LEU A 330 -4.06 23.48 -16.05
CA LEU A 330 -3.48 23.69 -17.37
C LEU A 330 -3.95 22.58 -18.30
N LEU A 331 -4.73 22.93 -19.32
CA LEU A 331 -5.04 22.01 -20.39
C LEU A 331 -3.92 22.09 -21.43
N THR A 332 -3.25 20.98 -21.65
CA THR A 332 -2.21 20.84 -22.68
C THR A 332 -2.87 20.60 -24.03
N GLY A 333 -2.87 21.61 -24.86
CA GLY A 333 -3.34 21.58 -26.25
C GLY A 333 -2.57 22.62 -27.07
N LYS A 334 -3.00 22.89 -28.33
CA LYS A 334 -2.36 23.90 -29.18
C LYS A 334 -2.32 25.31 -28.57
N LYS A 335 -3.15 25.56 -27.56
CA LYS A 335 -3.11 26.78 -26.71
C LYS A 335 -3.33 26.34 -25.26
N GLN A 336 -2.41 26.69 -24.40
CA GLN A 336 -2.59 26.53 -22.94
C GLN A 336 -3.71 27.44 -22.47
N LYS A 337 -4.71 26.87 -21.79
CA LYS A 337 -5.79 27.63 -21.12
C LYS A 337 -5.90 27.21 -19.66
N ASP A 338 -6.02 28.20 -18.80
CA ASP A 338 -6.28 28.00 -17.38
C ASP A 338 -7.77 27.78 -17.14
N LEU A 339 -8.13 26.60 -16.62
CA LEU A 339 -9.47 26.29 -16.14
C LEU A 339 -9.55 26.48 -14.63
N SER A 340 -10.56 27.22 -14.18
CA SER A 340 -10.84 27.28 -12.74
C SER A 340 -11.38 25.94 -12.23
N VAL A 341 -11.21 25.70 -10.93
CA VAL A 341 -11.76 24.51 -10.23
C VAL A 341 -13.25 24.33 -10.53
N GLU A 342 -14.02 25.45 -10.54
CA GLU A 342 -15.46 25.43 -10.78
C GLU A 342 -15.79 25.05 -12.24
N HIS A 343 -15.08 25.61 -13.20
CA HIS A 343 -15.27 25.25 -14.61
C HIS A 343 -14.98 23.76 -14.86
N LEU A 344 -13.86 23.26 -14.35
CA LEU A 344 -13.50 21.86 -14.51
C LEU A 344 -14.51 20.94 -13.84
N ARG A 345 -14.96 21.29 -12.62
CA ARG A 345 -16.02 20.55 -11.93
C ARG A 345 -17.32 20.49 -12.74
N ASN A 346 -17.77 21.61 -13.28
CA ASN A 346 -19.00 21.67 -14.06
C ASN A 346 -18.91 20.80 -15.34
N ILE A 347 -17.76 20.80 -16.02
CA ILE A 347 -17.52 19.93 -17.18
C ILE A 347 -17.57 18.45 -16.77
N LEU A 348 -16.88 18.08 -15.67
CA LEU A 348 -16.79 16.69 -15.20
C LEU A 348 -18.09 16.18 -14.54
N SER A 349 -18.98 17.08 -14.14
CA SER A 349 -20.27 16.75 -13.52
C SER A 349 -21.45 16.74 -14.48
N ALA A 350 -21.26 17.12 -15.75
CA ALA A 350 -22.33 17.20 -16.74
C ALA A 350 -22.92 15.81 -17.07
N ASP A 351 -24.24 15.75 -17.24
CA ASP A 351 -24.99 14.52 -17.53
C ASP A 351 -25.30 14.35 -19.01
N SER A 352 -25.23 15.43 -19.77
CA SER A 352 -25.59 15.44 -21.19
C SER A 352 -24.56 16.18 -22.05
N LEU A 353 -24.56 15.88 -23.32
CA LEU A 353 -23.71 16.58 -24.29
C LEU A 353 -24.01 18.08 -24.32
N GLU A 354 -25.28 18.48 -24.13
CA GLU A 354 -25.69 19.86 -24.07
C GLU A 354 -25.13 20.59 -22.84
N GLU A 355 -25.17 19.93 -21.70
CA GLU A 355 -24.56 20.48 -20.46
C GLU A 355 -23.03 20.60 -20.58
N ILE A 356 -22.36 19.61 -21.19
CA ILE A 356 -20.92 19.67 -21.46
C ILE A 356 -20.62 20.87 -22.40
N GLN A 357 -21.38 21.03 -23.47
CA GLN A 357 -21.20 22.14 -24.39
C GLN A 357 -21.42 23.50 -23.70
N HIS A 358 -22.46 23.62 -22.89
CA HIS A 358 -22.74 24.84 -22.12
C HIS A 358 -21.62 25.14 -21.12
N ALA A 359 -21.13 24.13 -20.40
CA ALA A 359 -20.02 24.29 -19.47
C ALA A 359 -18.72 24.71 -20.17
N ILE A 360 -18.43 24.16 -21.36
CA ILE A 360 -17.29 24.55 -22.20
C ILE A 360 -17.42 25.98 -22.70
N GLU A 361 -18.59 26.37 -23.15
CA GLU A 361 -18.89 27.75 -23.63
C GLU A 361 -18.73 28.74 -22.47
N HIS A 362 -19.25 28.41 -21.28
CA HIS A 362 -19.15 29.24 -20.10
C HIS A 362 -17.70 29.39 -19.62
N ALA A 363 -16.86 28.36 -19.78
CA ALA A 363 -15.43 28.43 -19.54
C ALA A 363 -14.66 29.20 -20.64
N SER A 364 -15.35 29.76 -21.65
CA SER A 364 -14.71 30.44 -22.80
C SER A 364 -13.74 29.58 -23.59
N LEU A 365 -13.98 28.26 -23.60
CA LEU A 365 -13.18 27.30 -24.35
C LEU A 365 -13.79 27.14 -25.74
N GLY A 366 -12.98 27.25 -26.80
CA GLY A 366 -13.46 27.08 -28.17
C GLY A 366 -13.90 25.63 -28.44
N LYS A 367 -15.06 25.45 -29.10
CA LYS A 367 -15.61 24.11 -29.47
C LYS A 367 -14.61 23.18 -30.15
N LYS A 368 -13.66 23.71 -30.93
CA LYS A 368 -12.65 22.94 -31.66
C LYS A 368 -11.49 22.41 -30.77
N GLU A 369 -11.31 22.97 -29.60
CA GLU A 369 -10.18 22.61 -28.71
C GLU A 369 -10.49 21.37 -27.86
N TYR A 370 -11.79 21.07 -27.62
CA TYR A 370 -12.23 19.93 -26.82
C TYR A 370 -12.81 18.75 -27.61
N LEU A 371 -13.36 19.05 -28.82
CA LEU A 371 -14.04 18.06 -29.63
C LEU A 371 -13.23 17.62 -30.84
N SER A 372 -11.94 17.93 -30.91
CA SER A 372 -11.08 17.34 -31.95
C SER A 372 -10.95 15.86 -31.65
N GLN A 373 -11.71 15.06 -32.38
CA GLN A 373 -11.71 13.59 -32.32
C GLN A 373 -10.40 12.96 -32.82
N ASP A 374 -9.38 13.75 -33.12
CA ASP A 374 -8.08 13.26 -33.57
C ASP A 374 -7.18 12.97 -32.38
N GLY A 375 -7.53 11.88 -31.68
CA GLY A 375 -6.81 11.31 -30.53
C GLY A 375 -5.43 10.72 -30.84
N GLU A 376 -4.65 11.27 -31.77
CA GLU A 376 -3.25 10.85 -31.95
C GLU A 376 -2.28 11.45 -30.93
N GLU A 377 -2.56 12.65 -30.41
CA GLU A 377 -1.69 13.27 -29.38
C GLU A 377 -2.00 12.74 -27.97
N ASP A 378 -3.26 12.43 -27.67
CA ASP A 378 -3.65 11.78 -26.39
C ASP A 378 -3.14 10.33 -26.31
N LYS A 379 -3.05 9.63 -27.45
CA LYS A 379 -2.38 8.32 -27.50
C LYS A 379 -0.88 8.41 -27.21
N LYS A 380 -0.21 9.50 -27.54
CA LYS A 380 1.22 9.70 -27.19
C LYS A 380 1.43 9.95 -25.72
N LEU A 381 0.54 10.66 -25.02
CA LEU A 381 0.61 10.82 -23.57
C LEU A 381 0.34 9.50 -22.83
N MET A 382 -0.65 8.72 -23.29
CA MET A 382 -0.88 7.37 -22.77
C MET A 382 0.24 6.39 -23.14
N GLN A 383 0.86 6.52 -24.31
CA GLN A 383 2.04 5.73 -24.68
C GLN A 383 3.28 6.08 -23.87
N LEU A 384 3.47 7.32 -23.44
CA LEU A 384 4.55 7.70 -22.52
C LEU A 384 4.38 7.08 -21.11
N CYS A 385 3.15 6.77 -20.71
CA CYS A 385 2.88 6.06 -19.46
C CYS A 385 2.92 4.53 -19.60
N SER A 386 3.03 3.99 -20.82
CA SER A 386 2.97 2.54 -21.07
C SER A 386 4.24 1.96 -21.70
N LEU A 387 5.25 2.79 -21.95
CA LEU A 387 6.50 2.37 -22.56
C LEU A 387 7.68 2.94 -21.76
N GLU A 388 8.03 2.22 -20.68
CA GLU A 388 9.44 1.95 -20.35
C GLU A 388 9.50 0.78 -19.36
#